data_7c3f6ab6cd286880239ebf62ab511603
#
_entry.id   7c3f6ab6cd286880239ebf62ab511603
#
_cell.length_a   1.000
_cell.length_b   1.000
_cell.length_c   1.000
_cell.angle_alpha   90.00
_cell.angle_beta   90.00
_cell.angle_gamma   90.00
#
_symmetry.space_group_name_H-M   'P 1'
#
loop_
_entity.id
_entity.type
_entity.pdbx_description
1 polymer ?
#
loop_
_entity_poly.entity_id
_entity_poly.type
_entity_poly.pdbx_seq_one_letter_code
_entity_poly.pdbx_strand_id
1 'polypeptide(L)'
;MEVDRDSRGKLTYTYTTSEGRMVRLDPTDVLHIPGLGFDGVMGYSPIALEKSAVGLSIAAEEYGSKFFGNGAMPSGVLTHPNTVKDPKRLRESWNAAYGGSANSGKVAILEESMTFTPISIPNDAAQFLETRKFQVTEICRIFRVPPHMIGDLERATFSNIESQNISFAVHTIRPWLVRIEQAMDRALFPETEKGRFYVRFNLDGLMRGDYKSRMEGYAIARQNGWMSANDIRELENLNPLSDGEGGNLYLVNGNMIPITMTAAGTGKEGADAQAIDAGKPV
;
A
#
# COMPACT_ATOMS: atom_id res chain seq x y z
N MET A 1 26.01 -2.97 -5.31
CA MET A 1 26.42 -1.62 -5.68
C MET A 1 26.69 -0.88 -4.39
N GLU A 2 27.87 -0.29 -4.26
CA GLU A 2 28.28 0.52 -3.11
C GLU A 2 28.27 1.98 -3.52
N VAL A 3 27.82 2.83 -2.63
CA VAL A 3 27.78 4.29 -2.81
C VAL A 3 28.58 4.91 -1.71
N ASP A 4 29.54 5.77 -2.06
CA ASP A 4 30.41 6.44 -1.11
C ASP A 4 30.60 7.91 -1.52
N ARG A 5 31.18 8.71 -0.62
CA ARG A 5 31.56 10.12 -0.89
C ARG A 5 33.06 10.23 -0.93
N ASP A 6 33.53 10.87 -1.96
CA ASP A 6 34.95 11.22 -2.04
C ASP A 6 35.29 12.36 -1.04
N SER A 7 36.58 12.68 -0.91
CA SER A 7 37.08 13.75 -0.03
C SER A 7 36.52 15.14 -0.33
N ARG A 8 35.91 15.33 -1.50
CA ARG A 8 35.23 16.56 -1.94
C ARG A 8 33.72 16.51 -1.77
N GLY A 9 33.18 15.42 -1.22
CA GLY A 9 31.75 15.23 -1.03
C GLY A 9 30.98 14.76 -2.27
N LYS A 10 31.68 14.48 -3.40
CA LYS A 10 31.06 13.94 -4.62
C LYS A 10 30.74 12.46 -4.43
N LEU A 11 29.54 12.02 -4.81
CA LEU A 11 29.16 10.62 -4.79
C LEU A 11 30.00 9.81 -5.78
N THR A 12 30.35 8.61 -5.38
CA THR A 12 31.03 7.62 -6.21
C THR A 12 30.29 6.30 -6.11
N TYR A 13 30.14 5.61 -7.22
CA TYR A 13 29.41 4.38 -7.33
C TYR A 13 30.34 3.26 -7.75
N THR A 14 30.36 2.17 -6.97
CA THR A 14 31.16 0.99 -7.30
C THR A 14 30.21 -0.20 -7.50
N TYR A 15 30.30 -0.80 -8.66
CA TYR A 15 29.52 -1.97 -9.04
C TYR A 15 30.46 -3.16 -9.23
N THR A 16 30.11 -4.28 -8.60
CA THR A 16 30.82 -5.54 -8.80
C THR A 16 30.08 -6.38 -9.82
N THR A 17 30.74 -6.73 -10.93
CA THR A 17 30.17 -7.57 -11.97
C THR A 17 30.00 -9.02 -11.47
N SER A 18 29.24 -9.84 -12.21
CA SER A 18 29.11 -11.28 -11.94
C SER A 18 30.43 -12.04 -11.96
N GLU A 19 31.43 -11.49 -12.67
CA GLU A 19 32.81 -12.03 -12.77
C GLU A 19 33.73 -11.56 -11.63
N GLY A 20 33.19 -10.78 -10.65
CA GLY A 20 33.96 -10.26 -9.52
C GLY A 20 34.80 -9.01 -9.85
N ARG A 21 34.67 -8.42 -11.05
CA ARG A 21 35.37 -7.21 -11.41
C ARG A 21 34.66 -5.98 -10.84
N MET A 22 35.40 -5.12 -10.16
CA MET A 22 34.90 -3.82 -9.68
C MET A 22 34.94 -2.79 -10.82
N VAL A 23 33.81 -2.15 -11.07
CA VAL A 23 33.66 -1.06 -12.04
C VAL A 23 33.19 0.18 -11.29
N ARG A 24 33.88 1.28 -11.46
CA ARG A 24 33.50 2.59 -10.93
C ARG A 24 32.67 3.31 -11.99
N LEU A 25 31.49 3.80 -11.58
CA LEU A 25 30.57 4.56 -12.44
C LEU A 25 30.66 6.04 -12.10
N ASP A 26 30.58 6.90 -13.12
CA ASP A 26 30.43 8.33 -12.88
C ASP A 26 29.01 8.64 -12.37
N PRO A 27 28.86 9.62 -11.48
CA PRO A 27 27.54 10.08 -11.02
C PRO A 27 26.58 10.50 -12.12
N THR A 28 27.09 10.93 -13.26
CA THR A 28 26.26 11.29 -14.45
C THR A 28 25.62 10.07 -15.13
N ASP A 29 26.20 8.88 -14.91
CA ASP A 29 25.71 7.63 -15.51
C ASP A 29 24.75 6.88 -14.58
N VAL A 30 24.48 7.44 -13.39
CA VAL A 30 23.69 6.78 -12.35
C VAL A 30 22.49 7.62 -11.92
N LEU A 31 21.29 7.08 -12.11
CA LEU A 31 20.10 7.62 -11.47
C LEU A 31 20.03 7.15 -10.02
N HIS A 32 20.43 8.01 -9.08
CA HIS A 32 20.42 7.70 -7.66
C HIS A 32 19.11 8.13 -7.00
N ILE A 33 18.36 7.15 -6.49
CA ILE A 33 17.10 7.37 -5.78
C ILE A 33 17.25 6.85 -4.35
N PRO A 34 17.72 7.67 -3.40
CA PRO A 34 17.93 7.23 -2.03
C PRO A 34 16.59 7.01 -1.30
N GLY A 35 16.54 5.96 -0.49
CA GLY A 35 15.47 5.77 0.49
C GLY A 35 15.60 6.75 1.66
N LEU A 36 14.76 6.58 2.68
CA LEU A 36 14.88 7.33 3.93
C LEU A 36 16.14 6.85 4.67
N GLY A 37 17.09 7.76 4.91
CA GLY A 37 18.34 7.51 5.62
C GLY A 37 18.82 8.78 6.32
N PHE A 38 19.86 8.67 7.13
CA PHE A 38 20.39 9.81 7.90
C PHE A 38 21.34 10.70 7.09
N ASP A 39 22.01 10.15 6.08
CA ASP A 39 23.04 10.84 5.30
C ASP A 39 22.58 11.25 3.90
N GLY A 40 21.37 10.87 3.49
CA GLY A 40 20.83 11.12 2.15
C GLY A 40 21.53 10.34 1.03
N VAL A 41 22.39 9.39 1.36
CA VAL A 41 23.11 8.52 0.41
C VAL A 41 22.50 7.12 0.38
N MET A 42 22.40 6.50 1.56
CA MET A 42 21.86 5.17 1.71
C MET A 42 20.57 5.20 2.53
N GLY A 43 19.54 4.52 2.04
CA GLY A 43 18.30 4.35 2.79
C GLY A 43 18.40 3.21 3.79
N TYR A 44 17.69 3.34 4.90
CA TYR A 44 17.49 2.24 5.84
C TYR A 44 16.63 1.16 5.22
N SER A 45 16.98 -0.10 5.48
CA SER A 45 16.11 -1.23 5.17
C SER A 45 15.00 -1.33 6.22
N PRO A 46 13.70 -1.21 5.87
CA PRO A 46 12.61 -1.41 6.81
C PRO A 46 12.67 -2.78 7.49
N ILE A 47 13.07 -3.82 6.77
CA ILE A 47 13.22 -5.19 7.31
C ILE A 47 14.33 -5.22 8.35
N ALA A 48 15.46 -4.55 8.12
CA ALA A 48 16.56 -4.52 9.08
C ALA A 48 16.22 -3.73 10.34
N LEU A 49 15.48 -2.62 10.20
CA LEU A 49 15.01 -1.83 11.35
C LEU A 49 14.03 -2.62 12.21
N GLU A 50 13.10 -3.32 11.59
CA GLU A 50 12.02 -4.05 12.26
C GLU A 50 12.27 -5.57 12.32
N LYS A 51 13.54 -5.96 12.35
CA LYS A 51 13.95 -7.38 12.35
C LYS A 51 13.30 -8.20 13.47
N SER A 52 13.01 -7.58 14.62
CA SER A 52 12.38 -8.26 15.75
C SER A 52 10.93 -8.61 15.47
N ALA A 53 10.15 -7.71 14.85
CA ALA A 53 8.77 -7.95 14.47
C ALA A 53 8.67 -9.03 13.38
N VAL A 54 9.55 -8.94 12.37
CA VAL A 54 9.64 -9.95 11.30
C VAL A 54 10.06 -11.30 11.87
N GLY A 55 11.06 -11.33 12.74
CA GLY A 55 11.54 -12.55 13.39
C GLY A 55 10.48 -13.21 14.26
N LEU A 56 9.71 -12.43 15.02
CA LEU A 56 8.59 -12.92 15.81
C LEU A 56 7.50 -13.55 14.94
N SER A 57 7.19 -12.93 13.79
CA SER A 57 6.22 -13.45 12.84
C SER A 57 6.65 -14.82 12.29
N ILE A 58 7.90 -14.96 11.90
CA ILE A 58 8.48 -16.23 11.41
C ILE A 58 8.46 -17.29 12.52
N ALA A 59 8.88 -16.94 13.73
CA ALA A 59 8.90 -17.85 14.86
C ALA A 59 7.48 -18.34 15.25
N ALA A 60 6.49 -17.46 15.21
CA ALA A 60 5.09 -17.82 15.46
C ALA A 60 4.53 -18.74 14.38
N GLU A 61 4.90 -18.54 13.12
CA GLU A 61 4.52 -19.43 12.01
C GLU A 61 5.14 -20.82 12.18
N GLU A 62 6.43 -20.88 12.49
CA GLU A 62 7.13 -22.14 12.74
C GLU A 62 6.54 -22.89 13.93
N TYR A 63 6.26 -22.16 15.02
CA TYR A 63 5.59 -22.74 16.20
C TYR A 63 4.22 -23.31 15.84
N GLY A 64 3.37 -22.53 15.15
CA GLY A 64 2.05 -22.97 14.73
C GLY A 64 2.12 -24.19 13.80
N SER A 65 3.04 -24.19 12.85
CA SER A 65 3.25 -25.33 11.94
C SER A 65 3.63 -26.60 12.71
N LYS A 66 4.55 -26.52 13.66
CA LYS A 66 4.94 -27.65 14.52
C LYS A 66 3.81 -28.11 15.43
N PHE A 67 3.10 -27.15 16.04
CA PHE A 67 1.99 -27.45 16.95
C PHE A 67 0.86 -28.20 16.25
N PHE A 68 0.38 -27.66 15.13
CA PHE A 68 -0.70 -28.28 14.37
C PHE A 68 -0.23 -29.53 13.61
N GLY A 69 0.99 -29.54 13.10
CA GLY A 69 1.59 -30.69 12.40
C GLY A 69 1.75 -31.92 13.30
N ASN A 70 2.01 -31.69 14.57
CA ASN A 70 2.05 -32.78 15.61
C ASN A 70 0.66 -33.12 16.16
N GLY A 71 -0.44 -32.70 15.50
CA GLY A 71 -1.81 -33.01 15.91
C GLY A 71 -2.29 -32.18 17.09
N ALA A 72 -1.67 -31.01 17.33
CA ALA A 72 -1.95 -30.12 18.48
C ALA A 72 -1.87 -30.85 19.84
N MET A 73 -1.21 -32.00 19.86
CA MET A 73 -1.04 -32.77 21.07
C MET A 73 0.03 -32.13 21.95
N PRO A 74 -0.28 -31.76 23.16
CA PRO A 74 0.70 -31.27 24.11
C PRO A 74 1.72 -32.34 24.42
N SER A 75 2.98 -31.93 24.55
CA SER A 75 4.00 -32.80 25.14
C SER A 75 3.55 -33.20 26.55
N GLY A 76 3.63 -34.45 26.87
CA GLY A 76 3.21 -34.97 28.16
C GLY A 76 4.22 -35.95 28.77
N VAL A 77 4.04 -36.27 30.01
CA VAL A 77 4.75 -37.32 30.70
C VAL A 77 3.91 -38.58 30.75
N LEU A 78 4.45 -39.65 30.23
CA LEU A 78 3.91 -40.98 30.40
C LEU A 78 4.56 -41.59 31.63
N THR A 79 3.80 -41.79 32.71
CA THR A 79 4.26 -42.34 33.97
C THR A 79 3.87 -43.81 34.05
N HIS A 80 4.79 -44.64 34.52
CA HIS A 80 4.58 -46.05 34.76
C HIS A 80 4.92 -46.36 36.23
N PRO A 81 4.13 -47.14 36.96
CA PRO A 81 4.36 -47.41 38.40
C PRO A 81 5.65 -48.17 38.67
N ASN A 82 6.15 -48.93 37.70
CA ASN A 82 7.40 -49.67 37.78
C ASN A 82 8.45 -49.11 36.81
N THR A 83 9.70 -49.59 36.95
CA THR A 83 10.82 -49.19 36.08
C THR A 83 10.57 -49.68 34.64
N VAL A 84 10.57 -48.75 33.68
CA VAL A 84 10.47 -49.07 32.25
C VAL A 84 11.82 -49.60 31.75
N LYS A 85 11.85 -50.82 31.25
CA LYS A 85 13.09 -51.49 30.79
C LYS A 85 13.68 -50.81 29.54
N ASP A 86 12.82 -50.32 28.63
CA ASP A 86 13.23 -49.66 27.39
C ASP A 86 12.37 -48.41 27.13
N PRO A 87 12.77 -47.24 27.66
CA PRO A 87 12.06 -46.01 27.47
C PRO A 87 12.08 -45.49 26.00
N LYS A 88 13.11 -45.88 25.22
CA LYS A 88 13.19 -45.45 23.81
C LYS A 88 12.14 -46.14 22.96
N ARG A 89 12.04 -47.46 23.08
CA ARG A 89 11.03 -48.27 22.39
C ARG A 89 9.62 -47.83 22.75
N LEU A 90 9.35 -47.53 24.00
CA LEU A 90 8.05 -47.04 24.43
C LEU A 90 7.71 -45.69 23.79
N ARG A 91 8.66 -44.77 23.74
CA ARG A 91 8.50 -43.47 23.07
C ARG A 91 8.27 -43.60 21.57
N GLU A 92 9.03 -44.46 20.90
CA GLU A 92 8.88 -44.70 19.46
C GLU A 92 7.52 -45.35 19.16
N SER A 93 7.10 -46.33 19.92
CA SER A 93 5.78 -46.95 19.80
C SER A 93 4.63 -45.93 20.04
N TRP A 94 4.77 -45.10 21.06
CA TRP A 94 3.83 -44.04 21.34
C TRP A 94 3.74 -43.02 20.18
N ASN A 95 4.86 -42.55 19.71
CA ASN A 95 4.91 -41.61 18.60
C ASN A 95 4.35 -42.21 17.31
N ALA A 96 4.61 -43.47 17.02
CA ALA A 96 4.08 -44.18 15.87
C ALA A 96 2.54 -44.34 15.93
N ALA A 97 2.01 -44.60 17.14
CA ALA A 97 0.58 -44.82 17.34
C ALA A 97 -0.24 -43.54 17.41
N TYR A 98 0.30 -42.49 18.02
CA TYR A 98 -0.43 -41.27 18.39
C TYR A 98 0.19 -39.96 17.90
N GLY A 99 1.42 -39.98 17.39
CA GLY A 99 2.08 -38.79 16.83
C GLY A 99 1.63 -38.48 15.40
N GLY A 100 1.70 -37.18 15.05
CA GLY A 100 1.41 -36.67 13.71
C GLY A 100 -0.09 -36.40 13.44
N SER A 101 -0.35 -35.57 12.43
CA SER A 101 -1.72 -35.14 12.07
C SER A 101 -2.64 -36.27 11.64
N ALA A 102 -2.10 -37.34 11.07
CA ALA A 102 -2.85 -38.53 10.66
C ALA A 102 -3.42 -39.35 11.84
N ASN A 103 -2.85 -39.20 13.03
CA ASN A 103 -3.26 -39.91 14.23
C ASN A 103 -4.04 -39.01 15.22
N SER A 104 -4.37 -37.79 14.83
CA SER A 104 -5.12 -36.86 15.66
C SER A 104 -6.53 -37.42 15.96
N GLY A 105 -6.92 -37.34 17.23
CA GLY A 105 -8.25 -37.81 17.70
C GLY A 105 -8.35 -39.31 18.01
N LYS A 106 -7.27 -40.09 17.88
CA LYS A 106 -7.27 -41.47 18.29
C LYS A 106 -7.32 -41.60 19.81
N VAL A 107 -8.08 -42.57 20.31
CA VAL A 107 -8.13 -42.90 21.74
C VAL A 107 -6.89 -43.67 22.14
N ALA A 108 -6.16 -43.18 23.16
CA ALA A 108 -5.02 -43.88 23.73
C ALA A 108 -5.49 -44.87 24.76
N ILE A 109 -5.03 -46.12 24.63
CA ILE A 109 -5.23 -47.17 25.62
C ILE A 109 -3.91 -47.34 26.41
N LEU A 110 -4.00 -47.11 27.71
CA LEU A 110 -2.85 -47.22 28.62
C LEU A 110 -2.94 -48.52 29.40
N GLU A 111 -1.91 -49.35 29.32
CA GLU A 111 -1.83 -50.62 30.00
C GLU A 111 -1.03 -50.48 31.33
N GLU A 112 -1.10 -51.48 32.21
CA GLU A 112 -0.29 -51.61 33.44
C GLU A 112 -0.31 -50.34 34.34
N SER A 113 -1.48 -49.71 34.48
CA SER A 113 -1.65 -48.49 35.32
C SER A 113 -0.76 -47.32 34.90
N MET A 114 -0.37 -47.23 33.64
CA MET A 114 0.27 -46.04 33.09
C MET A 114 -0.65 -44.86 33.13
N THR A 115 -0.11 -43.67 33.40
CA THR A 115 -0.85 -42.41 33.33
C THR A 115 -0.16 -41.46 32.41
N PHE A 116 -0.94 -40.75 31.60
CA PHE A 116 -0.45 -39.66 30.73
C PHE A 116 -0.85 -38.32 31.35
N THR A 117 0.13 -37.52 31.68
CA THR A 117 -0.07 -36.16 32.19
C THR A 117 0.46 -35.17 31.17
N PRO A 118 -0.41 -34.34 30.52
CA PRO A 118 0.06 -33.33 29.60
C PRO A 118 0.85 -32.26 30.34
N ILE A 119 2.02 -31.87 29.81
CA ILE A 119 2.87 -30.80 30.34
C ILE A 119 2.73 -29.56 29.47
N SER A 120 1.75 -29.40 28.64
CA SER A 120 1.65 -28.18 27.86
C SER A 120 0.93 -27.10 28.66
N ILE A 121 1.46 -25.91 28.57
CA ILE A 121 0.68 -24.70 28.86
C ILE A 121 -0.46 -24.70 27.84
N PRO A 122 -1.72 -24.66 28.27
CA PRO A 122 -2.83 -24.56 27.35
C PRO A 122 -2.62 -23.29 26.51
N ASN A 123 -2.21 -23.47 25.28
CA ASN A 123 -2.16 -22.34 24.34
C ASN A 123 -3.59 -22.16 23.88
N ASP A 124 -4.23 -21.12 24.35
CA ASP A 124 -5.55 -20.78 23.87
C ASP A 124 -5.43 -20.54 22.36
N ALA A 125 -6.03 -21.42 21.57
CA ALA A 125 -6.00 -21.34 20.12
C ALA A 125 -6.53 -19.99 19.63
N ALA A 126 -7.44 -19.37 20.35
CA ALA A 126 -7.96 -18.05 20.07
C ALA A 126 -6.85 -16.98 20.25
N GLN A 127 -6.07 -17.03 21.32
CA GLN A 127 -4.96 -16.09 21.55
C GLN A 127 -3.86 -16.24 20.50
N PHE A 128 -3.58 -17.47 20.05
CA PHE A 128 -2.64 -17.70 18.96
C PHE A 128 -3.12 -17.08 17.66
N LEU A 129 -4.39 -17.26 17.31
CA LEU A 129 -4.99 -16.64 16.11
C LEU A 129 -4.99 -15.10 16.20
N GLU A 130 -5.30 -14.53 17.35
CA GLU A 130 -5.22 -13.07 17.58
C GLU A 130 -3.78 -12.56 17.43
N THR A 131 -2.80 -13.28 17.96
CA THR A 131 -1.38 -12.94 17.77
C THR A 131 -0.99 -12.96 16.30
N ARG A 132 -1.43 -13.97 15.53
CA ARG A 132 -1.18 -14.03 14.08
C ARG A 132 -1.82 -12.85 13.33
N LYS A 133 -3.05 -12.50 13.66
CA LYS A 133 -3.74 -11.32 13.09
C LYS A 133 -3.01 -10.02 13.43
N PHE A 134 -2.55 -9.88 14.67
CA PHE A 134 -1.77 -8.72 15.09
C PHE A 134 -0.47 -8.59 14.28
N GLN A 135 0.24 -9.69 14.05
CA GLN A 135 1.47 -9.71 13.25
C GLN A 135 1.24 -9.26 11.82
N VAL A 136 0.14 -9.69 11.17
CA VAL A 136 -0.23 -9.21 9.84
C VAL A 136 -0.39 -7.69 9.85
N THR A 137 -1.12 -7.15 10.82
CA THR A 137 -1.32 -5.71 10.96
C THR A 137 -0.01 -4.96 11.24
N GLU A 138 0.90 -5.56 12.02
CA GLU A 138 2.22 -4.99 12.34
C GLU A 138 3.09 -4.89 11.08
N ILE A 139 3.17 -5.95 10.28
CA ILE A 139 3.87 -5.93 8.98
C ILE A 139 3.26 -4.88 8.05
N CYS A 140 1.93 -4.76 8.00
CA CYS A 140 1.25 -3.72 7.25
C CYS A 140 1.69 -2.30 7.67
N ARG A 141 1.87 -2.04 8.97
CA ARG A 141 2.36 -0.75 9.49
C ARG A 141 3.79 -0.46 9.08
N ILE A 142 4.67 -1.45 9.10
CA ILE A 142 6.08 -1.32 8.68
C ILE A 142 6.17 -0.81 7.24
N PHE A 143 5.37 -1.37 6.34
CA PHE A 143 5.34 -0.99 4.93
C PHE A 143 4.30 0.10 4.61
N ARG A 144 3.52 0.55 5.60
CA ARG A 144 2.41 1.52 5.44
C ARG A 144 1.39 1.08 4.39
N VAL A 145 1.12 -0.21 4.31
CA VAL A 145 0.12 -0.80 3.41
C VAL A 145 -1.15 -1.07 4.21
N PRO A 146 -2.32 -0.58 3.79
CA PRO A 146 -3.57 -0.90 4.46
C PRO A 146 -3.89 -2.40 4.43
N PRO A 147 -4.38 -3.00 5.54
CA PRO A 147 -4.64 -4.44 5.61
C PRO A 147 -5.59 -4.97 4.53
N HIS A 148 -6.59 -4.19 4.11
CA HIS A 148 -7.52 -4.60 3.05
C HIS A 148 -6.84 -4.86 1.70
N MET A 149 -5.71 -4.20 1.40
CA MET A 149 -4.94 -4.41 0.15
C MET A 149 -4.24 -5.77 0.10
N ILE A 150 -4.02 -6.40 1.23
CA ILE A 150 -3.48 -7.76 1.33
C ILE A 150 -4.56 -8.81 1.61
N GLY A 151 -5.85 -8.44 1.48
CA GLY A 151 -6.98 -9.33 1.63
C GLY A 151 -7.49 -9.47 3.07
N ASP A 152 -6.98 -8.72 4.03
CA ASP A 152 -7.53 -8.66 5.39
C ASP A 152 -8.68 -7.65 5.43
N LEU A 153 -9.91 -8.17 5.36
CA LEU A 153 -11.15 -7.40 5.33
C LEU A 153 -11.89 -7.37 6.67
N GLU A 154 -11.31 -7.89 7.74
CA GLU A 154 -12.00 -8.07 9.04
C GLU A 154 -12.57 -6.75 9.60
N ARG A 155 -11.89 -5.63 9.37
CA ARG A 155 -12.33 -4.29 9.80
C ARG A 155 -12.66 -3.35 8.65
N ALA A 156 -12.83 -3.90 7.45
CA ALA A 156 -13.07 -3.13 6.25
C ALA A 156 -14.58 -2.88 6.06
N THR A 157 -14.95 -1.61 5.87
CA THR A 157 -16.28 -1.19 5.37
C THR A 157 -16.07 -0.46 4.05
N PHE A 158 -17.08 -0.39 3.19
CA PHE A 158 -16.93 0.26 1.88
C PHE A 158 -16.44 1.70 1.98
N SER A 159 -16.99 2.50 2.89
CA SER A 159 -16.55 3.89 3.11
C SER A 159 -15.13 4.00 3.67
N ASN A 160 -14.71 3.02 4.46
CA ASN A 160 -13.37 2.97 5.04
C ASN A 160 -12.31 2.59 3.99
N ILE A 161 -12.65 1.67 3.07
CA ILE A 161 -11.75 1.22 2.00
C ILE A 161 -11.38 2.38 1.09
N GLU A 162 -12.35 3.20 0.69
CA GLU A 162 -12.08 4.36 -0.17
C GLU A 162 -11.15 5.38 0.51
N SER A 163 -11.46 5.76 1.75
CA SER A 163 -10.60 6.65 2.54
C SER A 163 -9.20 6.07 2.75
N GLN A 164 -9.07 4.77 2.96
CA GLN A 164 -7.79 4.10 3.12
C GLN A 164 -7.01 4.03 1.80
N ASN A 165 -7.66 3.87 0.66
CA ASN A 165 -7.02 3.92 -0.66
C ASN A 165 -6.43 5.31 -0.93
N ILE A 166 -7.20 6.37 -0.65
CA ILE A 166 -6.71 7.75 -0.76
C ILE A 166 -5.54 7.98 0.19
N SER A 167 -5.66 7.54 1.44
CA SER A 167 -4.59 7.64 2.44
C SER A 167 -3.32 6.91 1.98
N PHE A 168 -3.44 5.72 1.42
CA PHE A 168 -2.33 4.96 0.86
C PHE A 168 -1.65 5.70 -0.29
N ALA A 169 -2.44 6.23 -1.24
CA ALA A 169 -1.90 7.02 -2.35
C ALA A 169 -1.13 8.25 -1.85
N VAL A 170 -1.71 9.01 -0.91
CA VAL A 170 -1.14 10.27 -0.41
C VAL A 170 0.03 10.06 0.54
N HIS A 171 -0.07 9.11 1.48
CA HIS A 171 0.90 8.99 2.58
C HIS A 171 1.94 7.89 2.36
N THR A 172 1.67 6.91 1.50
CA THR A 172 2.61 5.82 1.21
C THR A 172 3.25 5.98 -0.15
N ILE A 173 2.46 6.11 -1.20
CA ILE A 173 2.98 6.12 -2.59
C ILE A 173 3.56 7.48 -2.96
N ARG A 174 2.84 8.58 -2.73
CA ARG A 174 3.27 9.94 -3.12
C ARG A 174 4.67 10.32 -2.60
N PRO A 175 5.08 10.05 -1.36
CA PRO A 175 6.44 10.35 -0.90
C PRO A 175 7.52 9.65 -1.71
N TRP A 176 7.28 8.43 -2.18
CA TRP A 176 8.20 7.71 -3.06
C TRP A 176 8.25 8.32 -4.46
N LEU A 177 7.08 8.63 -5.02
CA LEU A 177 7.00 9.25 -6.35
C LEU A 177 7.69 10.60 -6.37
N VAL A 178 7.49 11.45 -5.37
CA VAL A 178 8.17 12.75 -5.26
C VAL A 178 9.70 12.58 -5.21
N ARG A 179 10.22 11.58 -4.49
CA ARG A 179 11.67 11.29 -4.50
C ARG A 179 12.17 10.87 -5.86
N ILE A 180 11.42 10.00 -6.55
CA ILE A 180 11.76 9.54 -7.90
C ILE A 180 11.71 10.71 -8.88
N GLU A 181 10.64 11.51 -8.87
CA GLU A 181 10.49 12.71 -9.70
C GLU A 181 11.68 13.66 -9.52
N GLN A 182 12.00 14.01 -8.27
CA GLN A 182 13.11 14.89 -7.96
C GLN A 182 14.47 14.32 -8.36
N ALA A 183 14.67 13.02 -8.24
CA ALA A 183 15.90 12.38 -8.67
C ALA A 183 16.01 12.38 -10.20
N MET A 184 14.93 12.11 -10.91
CA MET A 184 14.85 12.16 -12.36
C MET A 184 15.03 13.59 -12.90
N ASP A 185 14.37 14.57 -12.29
CA ASP A 185 14.53 15.98 -12.67
C ASP A 185 15.99 16.47 -12.55
N ARG A 186 16.70 16.00 -11.51
CA ARG A 186 18.13 16.33 -11.34
C ARG A 186 19.04 15.62 -12.31
N ALA A 187 18.75 14.36 -12.64
CA ALA A 187 19.66 13.51 -13.39
C ALA A 187 19.45 13.58 -14.91
N LEU A 188 18.21 13.77 -15.37
CA LEU A 188 17.87 13.66 -16.79
C LEU A 188 17.88 14.99 -17.53
N PHE A 189 17.65 16.11 -16.83
CA PHE A 189 17.60 17.42 -17.49
C PHE A 189 18.85 18.22 -17.24
N PRO A 190 19.48 18.79 -18.32
CA PRO A 190 20.58 19.72 -18.19
C PRO A 190 20.11 21.03 -17.53
N GLU A 191 21.06 21.79 -16.95
CA GLU A 191 20.75 23.05 -16.25
C GLU A 191 19.94 24.04 -17.09
N THR A 192 20.13 24.05 -18.42
CA THR A 192 19.42 24.92 -19.37
C THR A 192 17.95 24.59 -19.55
N GLU A 193 17.54 23.36 -19.20
CA GLU A 193 16.17 22.86 -19.35
C GLU A 193 15.45 22.68 -18.01
N LYS A 194 16.16 22.82 -16.89
CA LYS A 194 15.57 22.80 -15.56
C LYS A 194 14.53 23.91 -15.42
N GLY A 195 13.35 23.54 -14.93
CA GLY A 195 12.20 24.45 -14.80
C GLY A 195 11.35 24.57 -16.05
N ARG A 196 11.86 24.16 -17.24
CA ARG A 196 11.08 24.08 -18.47
C ARG A 196 10.43 22.70 -18.63
N PHE A 197 11.18 21.65 -18.29
CA PHE A 197 10.70 20.27 -18.28
C PHE A 197 10.76 19.71 -16.87
N TYR A 198 9.86 18.80 -16.56
CA TYR A 198 9.79 18.10 -15.29
C TYR A 198 9.16 16.73 -15.47
N VAL A 199 9.46 15.81 -14.57
CA VAL A 199 8.82 14.49 -14.48
C VAL A 199 7.72 14.54 -13.44
N ARG A 200 6.53 14.04 -13.78
CA ARG A 200 5.41 13.90 -12.85
C ARG A 200 4.71 12.56 -13.04
N PHE A 201 4.47 11.88 -11.94
CA PHE A 201 3.63 10.68 -11.93
C PHE A 201 2.17 11.07 -11.74
N ASN A 202 1.31 10.53 -12.59
CA ASN A 202 -0.13 10.69 -12.44
C ASN A 202 -0.65 9.60 -11.49
N LEU A 203 -1.19 10.03 -10.33
CA LEU A 203 -1.82 9.18 -9.31
C LEU A 203 -3.32 9.00 -9.51
N ASP A 204 -3.92 9.67 -10.50
CA ASP A 204 -5.37 9.66 -10.70
C ASP A 204 -5.91 8.23 -10.86
N GLY A 205 -5.13 7.35 -11.49
CA GLY A 205 -5.48 5.94 -11.64
C GLY A 205 -5.63 5.18 -10.31
N LEU A 206 -4.82 5.51 -9.30
CA LEU A 206 -4.90 4.92 -7.96
C LEU A 206 -6.03 5.54 -7.12
N MET A 207 -6.37 6.80 -7.40
CA MET A 207 -7.43 7.54 -6.72
C MET A 207 -8.80 7.38 -7.41
N ARG A 208 -8.86 6.63 -8.50
CA ARG A 208 -10.10 6.28 -9.23
C ARG A 208 -10.95 5.29 -8.41
N GLY A 209 -11.35 5.68 -7.19
CA GLY A 209 -12.20 4.88 -6.33
C GLY A 209 -13.60 4.74 -6.92
N ASP A 210 -14.49 5.69 -6.65
CA ASP A 210 -15.86 5.61 -7.08
C ASP A 210 -16.09 6.36 -8.40
N TYR A 211 -16.70 5.69 -9.39
CA TYR A 211 -17.13 6.28 -10.66
C TYR A 211 -18.01 7.52 -10.43
N LYS A 212 -18.88 7.45 -9.43
CA LYS A 212 -19.79 8.54 -9.08
C LYS A 212 -19.05 9.79 -8.63
N SER A 213 -18.15 9.67 -7.65
CA SER A 213 -17.35 10.80 -7.13
C SER A 213 -16.51 11.44 -8.23
N ARG A 214 -15.97 10.64 -9.15
CA ARG A 214 -15.21 11.14 -10.30
C ARG A 214 -16.08 11.93 -11.25
N MET A 215 -17.26 11.41 -11.63
CA MET A 215 -18.20 12.10 -12.50
C MET A 215 -18.72 13.40 -11.87
N GLU A 216 -18.97 13.41 -10.57
CA GLU A 216 -19.33 14.63 -9.84
C GLU A 216 -18.17 15.64 -9.87
N GLY A 217 -16.94 15.21 -9.70
CA GLY A 217 -15.75 16.06 -9.84
C GLY A 217 -15.61 16.68 -11.22
N TYR A 218 -15.83 15.90 -12.29
CA TYR A 218 -15.82 16.41 -13.65
C TYR A 218 -16.96 17.40 -13.92
N ALA A 219 -18.14 17.14 -13.39
CA ALA A 219 -19.26 18.07 -13.52
C ALA A 219 -18.94 19.43 -12.88
N ILE A 220 -18.34 19.42 -11.67
CA ILE A 220 -17.90 20.63 -10.97
C ILE A 220 -16.80 21.35 -11.78
N ALA A 221 -15.79 20.62 -12.26
CA ALA A 221 -14.69 21.19 -13.02
C ALA A 221 -15.17 21.87 -14.32
N ARG A 222 -16.12 21.22 -15.02
CA ARG A 222 -16.70 21.76 -16.24
C ARG A 222 -17.57 22.97 -15.97
N GLN A 223 -18.40 22.98 -14.93
CA GLN A 223 -19.27 24.10 -14.55
C GLN A 223 -18.48 25.33 -14.10
N ASN A 224 -17.28 25.16 -13.56
CA ASN A 224 -16.41 26.23 -13.10
C ASN A 224 -15.35 26.65 -14.14
N GLY A 225 -15.38 26.09 -15.33
CA GLY A 225 -14.47 26.47 -16.41
C GLY A 225 -13.03 25.97 -16.24
N TRP A 226 -12.80 24.95 -15.41
CA TRP A 226 -11.46 24.38 -15.21
C TRP A 226 -11.10 23.32 -16.25
N MET A 227 -12.12 22.66 -16.81
CA MET A 227 -11.94 21.58 -17.77
C MET A 227 -12.90 21.74 -18.96
N SER A 228 -12.39 21.46 -20.15
CA SER A 228 -13.20 21.30 -21.37
C SER A 228 -13.80 19.89 -21.43
N ALA A 229 -14.68 19.64 -22.40
CA ALA A 229 -15.18 18.27 -22.64
C ALA A 229 -14.06 17.34 -23.08
N ASN A 230 -13.12 17.84 -23.91
CA ASN A 230 -12.00 17.04 -24.40
C ASN A 230 -11.00 16.69 -23.30
N ASP A 231 -10.73 17.58 -22.33
CA ASP A 231 -9.88 17.27 -21.19
C ASP A 231 -10.45 16.08 -20.39
N ILE A 232 -11.77 16.06 -20.17
CA ILE A 232 -12.45 14.96 -19.47
C ILE A 232 -12.41 13.69 -20.31
N ARG A 233 -12.64 13.79 -21.61
CA ARG A 233 -12.62 12.64 -22.53
C ARG A 233 -11.22 12.02 -22.62
N GLU A 234 -10.16 12.83 -22.61
CA GLU A 234 -8.79 12.38 -22.57
C GLU A 234 -8.50 11.61 -21.28
N LEU A 235 -8.93 12.12 -20.12
CA LEU A 235 -8.79 11.43 -18.84
C LEU A 235 -9.53 10.08 -18.78
N GLU A 236 -10.64 9.96 -19.50
CA GLU A 236 -11.43 8.73 -19.60
C GLU A 236 -11.05 7.86 -20.81
N ASN A 237 -9.96 8.19 -21.54
CA ASN A 237 -9.51 7.51 -22.76
C ASN A 237 -10.59 7.44 -23.85
N LEU A 238 -11.41 8.48 -23.98
CA LEU A 238 -12.41 8.63 -25.03
C LEU A 238 -11.87 9.51 -26.16
N ASN A 239 -12.30 9.24 -27.40
CA ASN A 239 -11.92 10.08 -28.54
C ASN A 239 -12.38 11.52 -28.34
N PRO A 240 -11.55 12.52 -28.72
CA PRO A 240 -11.91 13.92 -28.60
C PRO A 240 -13.09 14.27 -29.52
N LEU A 241 -13.87 15.26 -29.12
CA LEU A 241 -14.86 15.92 -29.98
C LEU A 241 -14.18 16.96 -30.89
N SER A 242 -14.72 17.18 -32.05
CA SER A 242 -14.24 18.22 -32.95
C SER A 242 -14.48 19.63 -32.38
N ASP A 243 -13.74 20.63 -32.88
CA ASP A 243 -13.95 22.03 -32.48
C ASP A 243 -15.36 22.52 -32.81
N GLY A 244 -15.95 22.05 -33.91
CA GLY A 244 -17.33 22.36 -34.29
C GLY A 244 -18.39 21.84 -33.34
N GLU A 245 -18.06 20.78 -32.57
CA GLU A 245 -18.91 20.21 -31.53
C GLU A 245 -18.63 20.82 -30.14
N GLY A 246 -17.74 21.80 -30.06
CA GLY A 246 -17.43 22.51 -28.83
C GLY A 246 -16.60 21.69 -27.82
N GLY A 247 -15.83 20.70 -28.30
CA GLY A 247 -15.01 19.82 -27.47
C GLY A 247 -14.04 20.54 -26.55
N ASN A 248 -13.44 21.64 -27.06
CA ASN A 248 -12.43 22.45 -26.37
C ASN A 248 -12.99 23.70 -25.67
N LEU A 249 -14.32 23.85 -25.61
CA LEU A 249 -14.94 24.99 -24.93
C LEU A 249 -14.90 24.86 -23.43
N TYR A 250 -14.40 25.89 -22.76
CA TYR A 250 -14.46 26.06 -21.29
C TYR A 250 -15.75 26.82 -20.96
N LEU A 251 -16.60 26.22 -20.13
CA LEU A 251 -17.89 26.75 -19.75
C LEU A 251 -17.83 27.26 -18.30
N VAL A 252 -18.44 28.40 -18.04
CA VAL A 252 -18.62 28.93 -16.69
C VAL A 252 -20.12 29.15 -16.43
N ASN A 253 -20.52 29.04 -15.17
CA ASN A 253 -21.89 29.33 -14.77
C ASN A 253 -22.13 30.85 -14.91
N GLY A 254 -23.04 31.25 -15.77
CA GLY A 254 -23.39 32.67 -16.04
C GLY A 254 -23.96 33.40 -14.81
N ASN A 255 -24.34 32.72 -13.76
CA ASN A 255 -24.79 33.31 -12.51
C ASN A 255 -23.63 33.75 -11.57
N MET A 256 -22.39 33.43 -11.90
CA MET A 256 -21.23 33.90 -11.14
C MET A 256 -20.80 35.27 -11.67
N ILE A 257 -20.75 36.26 -10.78
CA ILE A 257 -20.23 37.59 -11.07
C ILE A 257 -18.93 37.83 -10.28
N PRO A 258 -17.96 38.56 -10.86
CA PRO A 258 -16.75 38.91 -10.13
C PRO A 258 -17.06 39.65 -8.84
N ILE A 259 -16.33 39.31 -7.76
CA ILE A 259 -16.53 39.98 -6.48
C ILE A 259 -16.31 41.49 -6.53
N THR A 260 -15.52 41.97 -7.49
CA THR A 260 -15.31 43.37 -7.78
C THR A 260 -16.56 44.09 -8.31
N MET A 261 -17.46 43.36 -8.97
CA MET A 261 -18.74 43.91 -9.44
C MET A 261 -19.79 44.02 -8.34
N THR A 262 -19.69 43.22 -7.25
CA THR A 262 -20.59 43.35 -6.10
C THR A 262 -20.28 44.58 -5.25
N ALA A 263 -19.01 45.04 -5.24
CA ALA A 263 -18.62 46.26 -4.55
C ALA A 263 -19.02 47.55 -5.29
N ALA A 264 -19.30 47.46 -6.59
CA ALA A 264 -19.71 48.61 -7.45
C ALA A 264 -21.22 48.86 -7.47
N GLY A 265 -22.00 48.29 -6.56
CA GLY A 265 -23.44 48.44 -6.47
C GLY A 265 -24.13 48.06 -7.75
N THR A 266 -24.77 46.90 -7.80
CA THR A 266 -25.68 46.55 -8.89
C THR A 266 -26.88 47.49 -8.89
N GLY A 267 -26.72 48.65 -9.51
CA GLY A 267 -27.86 49.36 -10.03
C GLY A 267 -28.52 48.45 -11.05
N LYS A 268 -29.69 47.96 -10.74
CA LYS A 268 -30.59 47.36 -11.70
C LYS A 268 -30.92 48.42 -12.72
N GLU A 269 -30.15 48.57 -13.78
CA GLU A 269 -30.66 49.11 -15.02
C GLU A 269 -31.43 47.98 -15.69
N GLY A 270 -32.75 48.17 -15.70
CA GLY A 270 -33.70 47.27 -16.29
C GLY A 270 -33.37 47.06 -17.78
N ALA A 271 -33.29 45.81 -18.15
CA ALA A 271 -33.51 45.45 -19.54
C ALA A 271 -34.98 45.73 -19.85
N ASP A 272 -35.24 46.93 -20.38
CA ASP A 272 -36.48 47.20 -21.09
C ASP A 272 -36.55 46.25 -22.26
N ALA A 273 -37.34 45.21 -22.09
CA ALA A 273 -37.81 44.38 -23.17
C ALA A 273 -38.62 45.26 -24.09
N GLN A 274 -38.05 45.62 -25.23
CA GLN A 274 -38.84 46.16 -26.33
C GLN A 274 -39.91 45.12 -26.72
N ALA A 275 -41.12 45.36 -26.25
CA ALA A 275 -42.30 44.68 -26.71
C ALA A 275 -42.46 45.00 -28.23
N ILE A 276 -42.28 44.00 -29.07
CA ILE A 276 -42.58 44.02 -30.44
C ILE A 276 -44.13 44.10 -30.54
N ASP A 277 -44.63 45.28 -30.84
CA ASP A 277 -46.04 45.51 -31.18
C ASP A 277 -46.41 44.74 -32.46
N ALA A 278 -47.11 43.64 -32.30
CA ALA A 278 -47.71 42.90 -33.41
C ALA A 278 -48.99 43.63 -33.86
N GLY A 279 -48.80 44.45 -34.85
CA GLY A 279 -49.94 45.16 -35.52
C GLY A 279 -51.04 44.20 -35.90
N LYS A 280 -52.29 44.58 -35.56
CA LYS A 280 -53.52 43.97 -36.02
C LYS A 280 -53.73 44.26 -37.51
N PRO A 281 -54.20 43.30 -38.31
CA PRO A 281 -54.70 43.54 -39.66
C PRO A 281 -56.10 44.19 -39.63
N VAL A 282 -56.31 45.10 -40.53
CA VAL A 282 -57.59 45.68 -40.93
C VAL A 282 -58.28 44.67 -41.83
#